data_cdb010602f07e84e6b302de643130651
#
_entry.id   cdb010602f07e84e6b302de643130651
#
_cell.length_a   1.000
_cell.length_b   1.000
_cell.length_c   1.000
_cell.angle_alpha   90.00
_cell.angle_beta   90.00
_cell.angle_gamma   90.00
#
_symmetry.space_group_name_H-M   'P 1'
#
loop_
_entity.id
_entity.type
_entity.pdbx_description
1 polymer ?
#
loop_
_entity_poly.entity_id
_entity_poly.type
_entity_poly.pdbx_seq_one_letter_code
_entity_poly.pdbx_strand_id
1 'polypeptide(L)'
;IEQSAHHLLLYVFSVLLYDFCENQTEINTDAYPTAAEAVKKLEEYTVYIIKRLNELETPELLWPFSNPPYIRHDDDIPIARLDRSAPYKRIYRECLEKRYGKYKMSLSGIHVNYSFDEELLLWDFKLSVYKDFKEYKDRLYVDLAKNAVIYAWIVTALTAASPVVDSSYLEKHVLGETLFTGMSSLRCSELGYWNYFTPVFDYSDIRAYADSIKKYVDDGLLISPSELYYPIRLKPTERYELKRLRDEGADHIEIRTVDLNPYLISGVDERDLEFIRLLIVWMASFKPPYMDIKDQVQAAQNFKNAAHYDLKTVNIVLPGGRSGSAFEMALEILNRMSEFYRSFPAAVHEVIDFETDKILHPEKRYAWRIRKQFAKDFVAKGIEIAKQNALDV
;
A
#
# COMPACT_ATOMS: atom_id res chain seq x y z
N ILE A 1 16.57 0.85 36.21
CA ILE A 1 15.27 1.46 35.81
C ILE A 1 15.51 2.48 34.69
N GLU A 2 16.53 3.34 34.73
CA GLU A 2 16.83 4.31 33.66
C GLU A 2 17.31 3.65 32.36
N GLN A 3 18.10 2.57 32.42
CA GLN A 3 18.54 1.84 31.21
C GLN A 3 17.38 1.12 30.49
N SER A 4 16.38 0.60 31.23
CA SER A 4 15.20 -0.04 30.66
C SER A 4 14.28 0.97 29.95
N ALA A 5 14.13 2.17 30.52
CA ALA A 5 13.33 3.24 29.91
C ALA A 5 13.97 3.78 28.61
N HIS A 6 15.31 3.86 28.57
CA HIS A 6 16.02 4.30 27.36
C HIS A 6 15.93 3.28 26.20
N HIS A 7 15.99 2.00 26.52
CA HIS A 7 15.81 0.93 25.51
C HIS A 7 14.35 0.87 24.99
N LEU A 8 13.37 1.06 25.88
CA LEU A 8 11.96 1.10 25.49
C LEU A 8 11.64 2.31 24.61
N LEU A 9 12.18 3.49 24.94
CA LEU A 9 12.05 4.71 24.14
C LEU A 9 12.70 4.56 22.76
N LEU A 10 13.89 3.99 22.64
CA LEU A 10 14.57 3.76 21.37
C LEU A 10 13.80 2.77 20.47
N TYR A 11 13.22 1.72 21.04
CA TYR A 11 12.41 0.74 20.32
C TYR A 11 11.10 1.37 19.81
N VAL A 12 10.39 2.11 20.64
CA VAL A 12 9.17 2.83 20.26
C VAL A 12 9.46 3.86 19.15
N PHE A 13 10.56 4.59 19.22
CA PHE A 13 10.96 5.56 18.19
C PHE A 13 11.35 4.93 16.85
N SER A 14 11.70 3.63 16.78
CA SER A 14 11.98 2.95 15.52
C SER A 14 10.72 2.42 14.84
N VAL A 15 9.63 2.21 15.59
CA VAL A 15 8.36 1.63 15.13
C VAL A 15 7.33 2.71 14.77
N LEU A 16 7.33 3.83 15.51
CA LEU A 16 6.39 4.93 15.33
C LEU A 16 7.12 6.14 14.75
N LEU A 17 6.69 6.57 13.57
CA LEU A 17 7.27 7.68 12.83
C LEU A 17 6.20 8.70 12.45
N TYR A 18 6.64 9.85 11.94
CA TYR A 18 5.79 10.81 11.24
C TYR A 18 5.96 10.59 9.73
N ASP A 19 4.85 10.40 9.03
CA ASP A 19 4.89 10.34 7.57
C ASP A 19 5.13 11.75 6.98
N PHE A 20 4.14 12.38 6.40
CA PHE A 20 4.27 13.70 5.81
C PHE A 20 4.07 14.83 6.84
N CYS A 21 3.05 14.74 7.67
CA CYS A 21 2.69 15.77 8.66
C CYS A 21 2.76 15.25 10.09
N GLU A 22 2.81 16.18 11.06
CA GLU A 22 2.97 15.87 12.49
C GLU A 22 1.78 15.08 13.07
N ASN A 23 0.60 15.23 12.48
CA ASN A 23 -0.62 14.52 12.84
C ASN A 23 -0.90 13.28 11.97
N GLN A 24 0.09 12.79 11.22
CA GLN A 24 0.02 11.57 10.42
C GLN A 24 1.05 10.55 10.94
N THR A 25 0.57 9.67 11.80
CA THR A 25 1.41 8.63 12.43
C THR A 25 1.64 7.48 11.46
N GLU A 26 2.90 7.10 11.27
CA GLU A 26 3.32 5.92 10.53
C GLU A 26 3.73 4.81 11.50
N ILE A 27 3.18 3.60 11.33
CA ILE A 27 3.51 2.41 12.12
C ILE A 27 4.29 1.46 11.22
N ASN A 28 5.50 1.11 11.62
CA ASN A 28 6.30 0.08 10.97
C ASN A 28 6.38 -1.16 11.86
N THR A 29 5.90 -2.29 11.36
CA THR A 29 6.07 -3.59 12.05
C THR A 29 7.38 -4.24 11.63
N ASP A 30 7.88 -5.13 12.46
CA ASP A 30 8.89 -6.10 12.03
C ASP A 30 8.29 -7.08 11.02
N ALA A 31 9.13 -7.89 10.39
CA ALA A 31 8.68 -8.99 9.54
C ALA A 31 8.16 -10.15 10.40
N TYR A 32 7.01 -10.70 10.04
CA TYR A 32 6.37 -11.83 10.72
C TYR A 32 6.13 -12.96 9.72
N PRO A 33 6.21 -14.24 10.16
CA PRO A 33 6.05 -15.38 9.28
C PRO A 33 4.61 -15.58 8.78
N THR A 34 3.62 -15.01 9.48
CA THR A 34 2.20 -15.15 9.13
C THR A 34 1.48 -13.79 9.08
N ALA A 35 0.43 -13.70 8.27
CA ALA A 35 -0.45 -12.53 8.22
C ALA A 35 -1.10 -12.27 9.59
N ALA A 36 -1.52 -13.31 10.30
CA ALA A 36 -2.12 -13.23 11.63
C ALA A 36 -1.21 -12.53 12.64
N GLU A 37 0.07 -12.94 12.70
CA GLU A 37 1.05 -12.34 13.62
C GLU A 37 1.33 -10.88 13.27
N ALA A 38 1.46 -10.55 11.97
CA ALA A 38 1.67 -9.19 11.50
C ALA A 38 0.48 -8.28 11.86
N VAL A 39 -0.76 -8.72 11.61
CA VAL A 39 -1.99 -7.99 11.94
C VAL A 39 -2.14 -7.80 13.43
N LYS A 40 -1.92 -8.86 14.21
CA LYS A 40 -1.96 -8.79 15.68
C LYS A 40 -0.97 -7.75 16.22
N LYS A 41 0.24 -7.73 15.69
CA LYS A 41 1.25 -6.77 16.13
C LYS A 41 0.89 -5.34 15.71
N LEU A 42 0.35 -5.14 14.52
CA LEU A 42 -0.16 -3.85 14.08
C LEU A 42 -1.30 -3.36 14.98
N GLU A 43 -2.22 -4.24 15.36
CA GLU A 43 -3.29 -3.95 16.31
C GLU A 43 -2.73 -3.54 17.68
N GLU A 44 -1.76 -4.29 18.23
CA GLU A 44 -1.10 -3.94 19.50
C GLU A 44 -0.49 -2.52 19.48
N TYR A 45 0.18 -2.14 18.38
CA TYR A 45 0.75 -0.80 18.22
C TYR A 45 -0.33 0.27 18.08
N THR A 46 -1.39 -0.02 17.32
CA THR A 46 -2.52 0.92 17.16
C THR A 46 -3.24 1.15 18.49
N VAL A 47 -3.51 0.09 19.25
CA VAL A 47 -4.06 0.17 20.62
C VAL A 47 -3.16 0.99 21.54
N TYR A 48 -1.84 0.76 21.48
CA TYR A 48 -0.88 1.56 22.26
C TYR A 48 -0.97 3.05 21.93
N ILE A 49 -1.04 3.41 20.62
CA ILE A 49 -1.20 4.81 20.21
C ILE A 49 -2.50 5.40 20.75
N ILE A 50 -3.61 4.70 20.61
CA ILE A 50 -4.93 5.16 21.07
C ILE A 50 -4.89 5.43 22.59
N LYS A 51 -4.30 4.52 23.38
CA LYS A 51 -4.11 4.72 24.84
C LYS A 51 -3.31 5.98 25.14
N ARG A 52 -2.19 6.18 24.41
CA ARG A 52 -1.34 7.37 24.64
C ARG A 52 -2.05 8.66 24.25
N LEU A 53 -2.85 8.67 23.19
CA LEU A 53 -3.66 9.81 22.78
C LEU A 53 -4.75 10.15 23.83
N ASN A 54 -5.34 9.12 24.46
CA ASN A 54 -6.32 9.30 25.54
C ASN A 54 -5.72 9.88 26.83
N GLU A 55 -4.43 9.66 27.08
CA GLU A 55 -3.69 10.14 28.27
C GLU A 55 -3.18 11.58 28.13
N LEU A 56 -3.32 12.20 26.96
CA LEU A 56 -2.91 13.60 26.77
C LEU A 56 -3.77 14.55 27.63
N GLU A 57 -3.21 15.69 28.01
CA GLU A 57 -3.92 16.75 28.74
C GLU A 57 -5.20 17.16 28.01
N THR A 58 -5.15 17.23 26.68
CA THR A 58 -6.31 17.31 25.81
C THR A 58 -6.37 16.03 24.99
N PRO A 59 -7.27 15.08 25.31
CA PRO A 59 -7.36 13.81 24.60
C PRO A 59 -7.58 13.97 23.11
N GLU A 60 -6.85 13.18 22.31
CA GLU A 60 -6.95 13.16 20.85
C GLU A 60 -7.47 11.80 20.36
N LEU A 61 -8.01 11.78 19.16
CA LEU A 61 -8.57 10.58 18.54
C LEU A 61 -7.72 10.16 17.34
N LEU A 62 -7.48 8.86 17.21
CA LEU A 62 -6.87 8.30 16.02
C LEU A 62 -7.94 8.13 14.92
N TRP A 63 -7.74 8.82 13.79
CA TRP A 63 -8.67 8.79 12.65
C TRP A 63 -8.53 7.47 11.87
N PRO A 64 -9.63 6.70 11.62
CA PRO A 64 -9.54 5.34 11.13
C PRO A 64 -9.60 5.19 9.59
N PHE A 65 -9.65 6.27 8.81
CA PHE A 65 -9.82 6.22 7.36
C PHE A 65 -8.55 6.65 6.62
N SER A 66 -8.38 6.16 5.39
CA SER A 66 -7.34 6.62 4.47
C SER A 66 -7.50 8.07 4.04
N ASN A 67 -8.74 8.52 3.86
CA ASN A 67 -9.03 9.92 3.56
C ASN A 67 -9.04 10.72 4.85
N PRO A 68 -8.50 11.95 4.87
CA PRO A 68 -8.52 12.78 6.07
C PRO A 68 -9.95 13.18 6.46
N PRO A 69 -10.17 13.60 7.72
CA PRO A 69 -11.39 14.31 8.11
C PRO A 69 -11.46 15.66 7.37
N TYR A 70 -12.38 16.56 7.78
CA TYR A 70 -12.40 17.91 7.19
C TYR A 70 -11.10 18.68 7.47
N ILE A 71 -10.67 19.46 6.49
CA ILE A 71 -9.48 20.31 6.55
C ILE A 71 -9.95 21.77 6.44
N ARG A 72 -9.84 22.55 7.52
CA ARG A 72 -10.27 23.95 7.55
C ARG A 72 -9.28 24.88 6.84
N HIS A 73 -7.99 24.63 7.11
CA HIS A 73 -6.86 25.43 6.63
C HIS A 73 -5.67 24.54 6.30
N ASP A 74 -4.76 25.05 5.47
CA ASP A 74 -3.48 24.39 5.18
C ASP A 74 -2.65 24.13 6.47
N ASP A 75 -2.88 24.90 7.55
CA ASP A 75 -2.22 24.74 8.85
C ASP A 75 -2.74 23.52 9.63
N ASP A 76 -3.91 22.98 9.29
CA ASP A 76 -4.40 21.72 9.85
C ASP A 76 -3.53 20.52 9.38
N ILE A 77 -2.65 20.73 8.40
CA ILE A 77 -1.67 19.76 7.92
C ILE A 77 -0.26 20.31 8.16
N PRO A 78 0.24 20.31 9.42
CA PRO A 78 1.57 20.80 9.76
C PRO A 78 2.63 19.81 9.26
N ILE A 79 3.56 20.28 8.42
CA ILE A 79 4.67 19.43 7.94
C ILE A 79 5.52 18.97 9.12
N ALA A 80 5.80 17.67 9.18
CA ALA A 80 6.57 17.08 10.26
C ALA A 80 8.01 17.62 10.30
N ARG A 81 8.37 18.20 11.45
CA ARG A 81 9.63 18.93 11.67
C ARG A 81 10.57 18.27 12.67
N LEU A 82 10.09 17.26 13.38
CA LEU A 82 10.70 16.77 14.63
C LEU A 82 11.99 15.95 14.47
N ASP A 83 12.48 15.72 13.28
CA ASP A 83 13.73 14.98 13.11
C ASP A 83 14.95 15.92 13.14
N ARG A 84 15.43 16.24 14.36
CA ARG A 84 16.68 17.00 14.53
C ARG A 84 17.90 16.27 13.98
N SER A 85 17.83 14.93 13.89
CA SER A 85 18.92 14.08 13.38
C SER A 85 18.95 13.99 11.87
N ALA A 86 17.87 14.35 11.19
CA ALA A 86 17.72 14.24 9.74
C ALA A 86 17.05 15.48 9.09
N PRO A 87 17.71 16.65 9.11
CA PRO A 87 17.15 17.89 8.55
C PRO A 87 16.72 17.76 7.09
N TYR A 88 17.34 16.85 6.32
CA TYR A 88 16.98 16.58 4.93
C TYR A 88 15.56 16.05 4.77
N LYS A 89 15.00 15.33 5.76
CA LYS A 89 13.62 14.83 5.72
C LYS A 89 12.61 15.99 5.69
N ARG A 90 12.87 17.05 6.46
CA ARG A 90 12.04 18.25 6.43
C ARG A 90 12.08 18.93 5.06
N ILE A 91 13.28 19.15 4.52
CA ILE A 91 13.46 19.74 3.18
C ILE A 91 12.73 18.91 2.12
N TYR A 92 12.84 17.59 2.20
CA TYR A 92 12.14 16.67 1.33
C TYR A 92 10.61 16.85 1.41
N ARG A 93 10.01 16.92 2.60
CA ARG A 93 8.57 17.14 2.80
C ARG A 93 8.11 18.51 2.30
N GLU A 94 8.90 19.56 2.52
CA GLU A 94 8.63 20.90 1.96
C GLU A 94 8.67 20.91 0.41
N CYS A 95 9.53 20.08 -0.19
CA CYS A 95 9.52 19.88 -1.64
C CYS A 95 8.28 19.11 -2.11
N LEU A 96 7.83 18.09 -1.37
CA LEU A 96 6.60 17.36 -1.67
C LEU A 96 5.37 18.27 -1.58
N GLU A 97 5.30 19.14 -0.54
CA GLU A 97 4.24 20.15 -0.43
C GLU A 97 4.16 21.03 -1.67
N LYS A 98 5.30 21.57 -2.13
CA LYS A 98 5.35 22.44 -3.32
C LYS A 98 4.94 21.69 -4.59
N ARG A 99 5.25 20.39 -4.69
CA ARG A 99 5.03 19.59 -5.89
C ARG A 99 3.62 19.01 -5.96
N TYR A 100 3.09 18.50 -4.86
CA TYR A 100 1.81 17.76 -4.82
C TYR A 100 0.71 18.46 -4.03
N GLY A 101 1.08 19.39 -3.15
CA GLY A 101 0.17 20.06 -2.22
C GLY A 101 -0.10 19.22 -0.96
N LYS A 102 -0.36 19.88 0.17
CA LYS A 102 -0.58 19.25 1.47
C LYS A 102 -1.76 18.27 1.48
N TYR A 103 -2.85 18.62 0.79
CA TYR A 103 -4.09 17.84 0.79
C TYR A 103 -3.87 16.43 0.22
N LYS A 104 -3.19 16.31 -0.92
CA LYS A 104 -2.87 14.98 -1.48
C LYS A 104 -1.95 14.18 -0.58
N MET A 105 -1.01 14.84 0.10
CA MET A 105 -0.07 14.18 0.99
C MET A 105 -0.70 13.74 2.33
N SER A 106 -1.94 14.18 2.65
CA SER A 106 -2.66 13.74 3.84
C SER A 106 -3.42 12.42 3.67
N LEU A 107 -3.39 11.83 2.48
CA LEU A 107 -3.95 10.49 2.25
C LEU A 107 -3.06 9.42 2.87
N SER A 108 -3.64 8.53 3.65
CA SER A 108 -2.94 7.43 4.31
C SER A 108 -3.26 6.08 3.67
N GLY A 109 -2.42 5.09 3.88
CA GLY A 109 -2.64 3.72 3.41
C GLY A 109 -1.63 2.75 3.99
N ILE A 110 -1.76 1.48 3.65
CA ILE A 110 -0.90 0.41 4.16
C ILE A 110 0.02 -0.06 3.03
N HIS A 111 1.29 -0.24 3.37
CA HIS A 111 2.28 -0.87 2.51
C HIS A 111 2.55 -2.28 3.03
N VAL A 112 2.45 -3.27 2.16
CA VAL A 112 2.74 -4.67 2.47
C VAL A 112 4.09 -5.03 1.89
N ASN A 113 5.06 -5.32 2.77
CA ASN A 113 6.38 -5.80 2.38
C ASN A 113 6.41 -7.32 2.51
N TYR A 114 6.91 -8.01 1.50
CA TYR A 114 7.01 -9.47 1.49
C TYR A 114 8.39 -9.92 1.01
N SER A 115 9.02 -10.77 1.80
CA SER A 115 10.24 -11.51 1.43
C SER A 115 9.98 -13.00 1.48
N PHE A 116 10.63 -13.73 0.58
CA PHE A 116 10.65 -15.20 0.66
C PHE A 116 11.61 -15.64 1.75
N ASP A 117 11.28 -16.74 2.39
CA ASP A 117 12.19 -17.43 3.30
C ASP A 117 13.46 -17.86 2.57
N GLU A 118 14.63 -17.66 3.20
CA GLU A 118 15.92 -17.92 2.56
C GLU A 118 16.13 -19.44 2.32
N GLU A 119 15.64 -20.31 3.20
CA GLU A 119 15.75 -21.75 3.01
C GLU A 119 14.93 -22.20 1.81
N LEU A 120 13.74 -21.63 1.61
CA LEU A 120 12.91 -21.86 0.44
C LEU A 120 13.64 -21.41 -0.84
N LEU A 121 14.23 -20.21 -0.83
CA LEU A 121 14.98 -19.70 -1.97
C LEU A 121 16.21 -20.55 -2.29
N LEU A 122 16.93 -21.01 -1.27
CA LEU A 122 18.08 -21.91 -1.46
C LEU A 122 17.66 -23.28 -2.00
N TRP A 123 16.50 -23.78 -1.59
CA TRP A 123 15.95 -25.03 -2.10
C TRP A 123 15.58 -24.92 -3.58
N ASP A 124 14.85 -23.86 -3.96
CA ASP A 124 14.46 -23.62 -5.36
C ASP A 124 15.68 -23.30 -6.25
N PHE A 125 16.66 -22.55 -5.74
CA PHE A 125 17.93 -22.31 -6.41
C PHE A 125 18.64 -23.60 -6.82
N LYS A 126 18.68 -24.62 -5.95
CA LYS A 126 19.28 -25.93 -6.25
C LYS A 126 18.59 -26.66 -7.42
N LEU A 127 17.33 -26.36 -7.67
CA LEU A 127 16.55 -26.92 -8.78
C LEU A 127 16.61 -26.06 -10.05
N SER A 128 17.18 -24.84 -9.94
CA SER A 128 17.25 -23.87 -11.01
C SER A 128 18.46 -24.15 -11.93
N VAL A 129 18.54 -23.41 -13.05
CA VAL A 129 19.67 -23.44 -13.98
C VAL A 129 20.80 -22.48 -13.58
N TYR A 130 20.57 -21.65 -12.58
CA TYR A 130 21.55 -20.63 -12.12
C TYR A 130 22.70 -21.28 -11.34
N LYS A 131 23.87 -20.66 -11.42
CA LYS A 131 25.06 -21.09 -10.68
C LYS A 131 25.43 -20.14 -9.56
N ASP A 132 24.88 -18.94 -9.57
CA ASP A 132 25.06 -17.91 -8.55
C ASP A 132 23.72 -17.63 -7.88
N PHE A 133 23.67 -17.71 -6.54
CA PHE A 133 22.44 -17.53 -5.78
C PHE A 133 21.92 -16.10 -5.83
N LYS A 134 22.82 -15.10 -5.85
CA LYS A 134 22.42 -13.71 -5.98
C LYS A 134 21.76 -13.44 -7.34
N GLU A 135 22.34 -13.94 -8.42
CA GLU A 135 21.77 -13.81 -9.78
C GLU A 135 20.39 -14.45 -9.84
N TYR A 136 20.21 -15.65 -9.26
CA TYR A 136 18.94 -16.33 -9.15
C TYR A 136 17.92 -15.47 -8.38
N LYS A 137 18.27 -15.01 -7.16
CA LYS A 137 17.40 -14.19 -6.30
C LYS A 137 17.00 -12.89 -6.99
N ASP A 138 17.96 -12.18 -7.59
CA ASP A 138 17.70 -10.94 -8.33
C ASP A 138 16.73 -11.17 -9.50
N ARG A 139 16.92 -12.27 -10.25
CA ARG A 139 16.03 -12.61 -11.37
C ARG A 139 14.62 -12.93 -10.88
N LEU A 140 14.48 -13.70 -9.81
CA LEU A 140 13.19 -14.02 -9.20
C LEU A 140 12.43 -12.74 -8.83
N TYR A 141 13.08 -11.79 -8.14
CA TYR A 141 12.41 -10.56 -7.71
C TYR A 141 12.10 -9.62 -8.89
N VAL A 142 12.94 -9.55 -9.92
CA VAL A 142 12.64 -8.77 -11.13
C VAL A 142 11.46 -9.35 -11.89
N ASP A 143 11.40 -10.68 -12.05
CA ASP A 143 10.27 -11.36 -12.70
C ASP A 143 8.99 -11.22 -11.87
N LEU A 144 9.09 -11.33 -10.55
CA LEU A 144 7.98 -11.08 -9.64
C LEU A 144 7.47 -9.64 -9.75
N ALA A 145 8.36 -8.63 -9.79
CA ALA A 145 7.95 -7.25 -9.95
C ALA A 145 7.21 -7.01 -11.27
N LYS A 146 7.64 -7.62 -12.36
CA LYS A 146 6.92 -7.57 -13.64
C LYS A 146 5.52 -8.19 -13.53
N ASN A 147 5.40 -9.38 -12.94
CA ASN A 147 4.11 -10.01 -12.71
C ASN A 147 3.23 -9.17 -11.79
N ALA A 148 3.79 -8.58 -10.72
CA ALA A 148 3.05 -7.73 -9.81
C ALA A 148 2.54 -6.45 -10.49
N VAL A 149 3.31 -5.83 -11.36
CA VAL A 149 2.85 -4.68 -12.17
C VAL A 149 1.69 -5.08 -13.08
N ILE A 150 1.68 -6.31 -13.61
CA ILE A 150 0.62 -6.80 -14.50
C ILE A 150 -0.64 -7.23 -13.73
N TYR A 151 -0.52 -7.86 -12.58
CA TYR A 151 -1.63 -8.55 -11.91
C TYR A 151 -2.03 -7.99 -10.55
N ALA A 152 -1.14 -7.29 -9.81
CA ALA A 152 -1.44 -6.87 -8.44
C ALA A 152 -2.43 -5.67 -8.34
N TRP A 153 -2.93 -5.15 -9.46
CA TRP A 153 -4.06 -4.21 -9.46
C TRP A 153 -5.30 -4.80 -8.75
N ILE A 154 -5.44 -6.14 -8.72
CA ILE A 154 -6.54 -6.82 -8.02
C ILE A 154 -6.54 -6.50 -6.53
N VAL A 155 -5.37 -6.28 -5.91
CA VAL A 155 -5.27 -5.87 -4.50
C VAL A 155 -6.01 -4.54 -4.29
N THR A 156 -5.83 -3.57 -5.19
CA THR A 156 -6.59 -2.31 -5.14
C THR A 156 -8.10 -2.56 -5.21
N ALA A 157 -8.56 -3.42 -6.13
CA ALA A 157 -9.99 -3.71 -6.30
C ALA A 157 -10.62 -4.34 -5.03
N LEU A 158 -9.85 -5.17 -4.31
CA LEU A 158 -10.33 -5.96 -3.17
C LEU A 158 -10.22 -5.22 -1.83
N THR A 159 -9.20 -4.36 -1.67
CA THR A 159 -8.89 -3.68 -0.38
C THR A 159 -9.25 -2.20 -0.37
N ALA A 160 -9.80 -1.66 -1.46
CA ALA A 160 -10.25 -0.27 -1.54
C ALA A 160 -11.32 0.05 -0.48
N ALA A 161 -11.07 1.11 0.32
CA ALA A 161 -11.90 1.48 1.47
C ALA A 161 -11.99 3.01 1.67
N SER A 162 -11.84 3.82 0.60
CA SER A 162 -11.84 5.29 0.69
C SER A 162 -12.75 5.97 -0.34
N PRO A 163 -14.07 5.57 -0.43
CA PRO A 163 -14.97 6.06 -1.47
C PRO A 163 -15.56 7.44 -1.20
N VAL A 164 -15.52 7.93 0.04
CA VAL A 164 -16.14 9.17 0.49
C VAL A 164 -15.10 10.10 1.10
N VAL A 165 -15.30 11.40 0.92
CA VAL A 165 -14.45 12.46 1.47
C VAL A 165 -15.33 13.60 1.99
N ASP A 166 -14.76 14.42 2.88
CA ASP A 166 -15.33 15.73 3.17
C ASP A 166 -15.07 16.68 1.98
N SER A 167 -16.02 17.56 1.70
CA SER A 167 -15.93 18.56 0.62
C SER A 167 -14.66 19.40 0.67
N SER A 168 -14.12 19.67 1.87
CA SER A 168 -12.88 20.43 2.06
C SER A 168 -11.66 19.80 1.38
N TYR A 169 -11.66 18.50 1.14
CA TYR A 169 -10.56 17.83 0.43
C TYR A 169 -10.52 18.21 -1.06
N LEU A 170 -11.67 18.39 -1.70
CA LEU A 170 -11.77 18.71 -3.13
C LEU A 170 -11.87 20.23 -3.37
N GLU A 171 -12.56 20.94 -2.50
CA GLU A 171 -12.79 22.38 -2.60
C GLU A 171 -12.41 23.07 -1.30
N LYS A 172 -11.31 23.81 -1.32
CA LYS A 172 -10.79 24.51 -0.14
C LYS A 172 -11.87 25.41 0.48
N HIS A 173 -11.95 25.35 1.81
CA HIS A 173 -12.87 26.12 2.64
C HIS A 173 -14.36 25.75 2.56
N VAL A 174 -14.71 24.70 1.80
CA VAL A 174 -16.06 24.12 1.82
C VAL A 174 -16.03 22.91 2.76
N LEU A 175 -16.71 23.01 3.90
CA LEU A 175 -16.66 22.01 4.98
C LEU A 175 -18.02 21.33 5.19
N GLY A 176 -17.99 20.08 5.64
CA GLY A 176 -19.11 19.39 6.24
C GLY A 176 -20.01 18.65 5.27
N GLU A 177 -19.76 18.72 3.97
CA GLU A 177 -20.49 17.93 3.00
C GLU A 177 -19.74 16.61 2.71
N THR A 178 -20.45 15.51 2.77
CA THR A 178 -19.89 14.21 2.39
C THR A 178 -20.06 14.02 0.89
N LEU A 179 -18.95 13.88 0.20
CA LEU A 179 -18.90 13.68 -1.25
C LEU A 179 -18.52 12.24 -1.58
N PHE A 180 -19.25 11.65 -2.51
CA PHE A 180 -18.87 10.38 -3.14
C PHE A 180 -18.09 10.67 -4.42
N THR A 181 -16.86 10.20 -4.49
CA THR A 181 -15.93 10.51 -5.59
C THR A 181 -16.12 9.66 -6.85
N GLY A 182 -16.97 8.62 -6.81
CA GLY A 182 -17.07 7.63 -7.88
C GLY A 182 -15.96 6.56 -7.80
N MET A 183 -15.06 6.68 -6.82
CA MET A 183 -13.94 5.77 -6.60
C MET A 183 -14.24 4.83 -5.43
N SER A 184 -13.63 3.65 -5.43
CA SER A 184 -13.52 2.78 -4.26
C SER A 184 -12.34 3.16 -3.39
N SER A 185 -11.20 3.52 -4.03
CA SER A 185 -10.02 4.06 -3.38
C SER A 185 -9.66 5.41 -3.99
N LEU A 186 -9.85 6.48 -3.23
CA LEU A 186 -9.43 7.81 -3.67
C LEU A 186 -7.91 7.85 -3.88
N ARG A 187 -7.16 7.30 -2.92
CA ARG A 187 -5.69 7.30 -2.92
C ARG A 187 -5.07 6.61 -4.14
N CYS A 188 -5.64 5.47 -4.55
CA CYS A 188 -5.15 4.67 -5.66
C CYS A 188 -5.72 5.07 -7.02
N SER A 189 -6.76 5.94 -7.05
CA SER A 189 -7.36 6.46 -8.29
C SER A 189 -6.53 7.58 -8.90
N GLU A 190 -6.96 8.07 -10.06
CA GLU A 190 -6.40 9.27 -10.72
C GLU A 190 -6.53 10.54 -9.88
N LEU A 191 -7.43 10.57 -8.88
CA LEU A 191 -7.59 11.68 -7.95
C LEU A 191 -6.56 11.67 -6.81
N GLY A 192 -5.89 10.54 -6.58
CA GLY A 192 -4.86 10.37 -5.57
C GLY A 192 -3.53 11.05 -5.92
N TYR A 193 -2.47 10.67 -5.22
CA TYR A 193 -1.14 11.20 -5.52
C TYR A 193 -0.32 10.19 -6.33
N TRP A 194 -0.01 10.59 -7.54
CA TRP A 194 0.86 9.90 -8.48
C TRP A 194 1.96 10.84 -8.92
N ASN A 195 3.08 10.30 -9.40
CA ASN A 195 4.06 11.15 -10.06
C ASN A 195 3.43 11.86 -11.27
N TYR A 196 3.90 13.06 -11.61
CA TYR A 196 3.40 13.82 -12.78
C TYR A 196 3.70 13.17 -14.12
N PHE A 197 4.47 12.09 -14.12
CA PHE A 197 4.75 11.23 -15.26
C PHE A 197 4.45 9.79 -14.88
N THR A 198 4.30 8.92 -15.87
CA THR A 198 4.18 7.48 -15.63
C THR A 198 5.58 6.87 -15.64
N PRO A 199 6.09 6.38 -14.50
CA PRO A 199 7.38 5.69 -14.47
C PRO A 199 7.35 4.41 -15.32
N VAL A 200 8.42 4.20 -16.08
CA VAL A 200 8.69 2.96 -16.81
C VAL A 200 10.09 2.47 -16.45
N PHE A 201 10.28 1.17 -16.39
CA PHE A 201 11.49 0.58 -15.87
C PHE A 201 12.09 -0.40 -16.86
N ASP A 202 13.41 -0.52 -16.86
CA ASP A 202 14.09 -1.61 -17.53
C ASP A 202 14.15 -2.83 -16.57
N TYR A 203 13.36 -3.85 -16.87
CA TYR A 203 13.31 -5.10 -16.12
C TYR A 203 14.25 -6.17 -16.68
N SER A 204 15.31 -5.80 -17.41
CA SER A 204 16.30 -6.76 -17.89
C SER A 204 17.05 -7.44 -16.75
N ASP A 205 17.42 -6.66 -15.73
CA ASP A 205 18.00 -7.12 -14.47
C ASP A 205 17.77 -6.09 -13.35
N ILE A 206 18.22 -6.41 -12.12
CA ILE A 206 18.03 -5.55 -10.95
C ILE A 206 18.81 -4.23 -11.05
N ARG A 207 19.94 -4.21 -11.75
CA ARG A 207 20.76 -3.01 -11.94
C ARG A 207 20.07 -2.05 -12.90
N ALA A 208 19.58 -2.56 -14.03
CA ALA A 208 18.84 -1.79 -15.01
C ALA A 208 17.54 -1.20 -14.40
N TYR A 209 16.86 -1.97 -13.54
CA TYR A 209 15.70 -1.49 -12.78
C TYR A 209 16.10 -0.32 -11.84
N ALA A 210 17.16 -0.48 -11.04
CA ALA A 210 17.65 0.57 -10.15
C ALA A 210 18.15 1.81 -10.93
N ASP A 211 18.85 1.61 -12.05
CA ASP A 211 19.34 2.68 -12.91
C ASP A 211 18.20 3.45 -13.58
N SER A 212 17.06 2.79 -13.89
CA SER A 212 15.85 3.48 -14.37
C SER A 212 15.33 4.48 -13.33
N ILE A 213 15.28 4.11 -12.05
CA ILE A 213 14.87 5.02 -10.97
C ILE A 213 15.89 6.14 -10.76
N LYS A 214 17.20 5.78 -10.78
CA LYS A 214 18.28 6.75 -10.67
C LYS A 214 18.18 7.83 -11.75
N LYS A 215 17.89 7.42 -12.98
CA LYS A 215 17.72 8.36 -14.10
C LYS A 215 16.62 9.38 -13.82
N TYR A 216 15.49 8.99 -13.25
CA TYR A 216 14.43 9.95 -12.89
C TYR A 216 14.88 10.96 -11.83
N VAL A 217 15.76 10.56 -10.91
CA VAL A 217 16.36 11.48 -9.92
C VAL A 217 17.37 12.40 -10.59
N ASP A 218 18.24 11.88 -11.44
CA ASP A 218 19.26 12.63 -12.14
C ASP A 218 18.65 13.67 -13.11
N ASP A 219 17.53 13.31 -13.75
CA ASP A 219 16.76 14.19 -14.65
C ASP A 219 15.87 15.20 -13.88
N GLY A 220 15.83 15.16 -12.54
CA GLY A 220 15.03 16.05 -11.69
C GLY A 220 13.53 15.76 -11.68
N LEU A 221 13.10 14.67 -12.31
CA LEU A 221 11.71 14.21 -12.28
C LEU A 221 11.30 13.69 -10.89
N LEU A 222 12.24 13.15 -10.13
CA LEU A 222 12.10 12.80 -8.72
C LEU A 222 13.12 13.58 -7.88
N ILE A 223 12.75 13.98 -6.68
CA ILE A 223 13.66 14.61 -5.70
C ILE A 223 14.57 13.53 -5.09
N SER A 224 14.00 12.36 -4.86
CA SER A 224 14.69 11.20 -4.30
C SER A 224 13.99 9.91 -4.74
N PRO A 225 14.61 8.74 -4.60
CA PRO A 225 13.96 7.45 -4.89
C PRO A 225 12.70 7.21 -4.08
N SER A 226 12.58 7.81 -2.88
CA SER A 226 11.41 7.69 -2.01
C SER A 226 10.17 8.35 -2.60
N GLU A 227 10.32 9.35 -3.49
CA GLU A 227 9.23 10.02 -4.19
C GLU A 227 8.62 9.19 -5.33
N LEU A 228 9.13 8.01 -5.61
CA LEU A 228 8.53 7.14 -6.61
C LEU A 228 7.15 6.65 -6.11
N TYR A 229 6.09 7.35 -6.49
CA TYR A 229 4.70 6.97 -6.20
C TYR A 229 4.22 5.97 -7.24
N TYR A 230 4.63 4.73 -7.04
CA TYR A 230 4.30 3.60 -7.89
C TYR A 230 3.78 2.43 -7.04
N PRO A 231 2.79 1.65 -7.52
CA PRO A 231 2.14 0.61 -6.72
C PRO A 231 3.07 -0.49 -6.21
N ILE A 232 4.12 -0.78 -6.96
CA ILE A 232 5.06 -1.88 -6.71
C ILE A 232 6.48 -1.34 -6.63
N ARG A 233 7.23 -1.75 -5.60
CA ARG A 233 8.66 -1.47 -5.49
C ARG A 233 9.44 -2.73 -5.13
N LEU A 234 10.66 -2.82 -5.65
CA LEU A 234 11.69 -3.71 -5.13
C LEU A 234 12.55 -2.94 -4.13
N LYS A 235 12.83 -3.55 -3.00
CA LYS A 235 13.61 -2.95 -1.92
C LYS A 235 14.80 -3.84 -1.56
N PRO A 236 15.97 -3.24 -1.26
CA PRO A 236 17.10 -3.94 -0.67
C PRO A 236 16.85 -4.19 0.82
N THR A 237 17.72 -4.93 1.46
CA THR A 237 17.76 -5.08 2.92
C THR A 237 17.95 -3.72 3.60
N GLU A 238 17.31 -3.52 4.77
CA GLU A 238 17.39 -2.31 5.59
C GLU A 238 16.87 -1.04 4.89
N ARG A 239 17.76 -0.06 4.61
CA ARG A 239 17.38 1.22 4.04
C ARG A 239 17.16 1.14 2.54
N TYR A 240 16.10 1.81 2.05
CA TYR A 240 15.84 1.94 0.63
C TYR A 240 16.84 2.92 -0.01
N GLU A 241 17.98 2.36 -0.49
CA GLU A 241 19.01 3.07 -1.23
C GLU A 241 19.22 2.39 -2.59
N LEU A 242 19.17 3.15 -3.69
CA LEU A 242 19.32 2.59 -5.04
C LEU A 242 20.68 1.92 -5.25
N LYS A 243 21.73 2.45 -4.61
CA LYS A 243 23.05 1.83 -4.67
C LYS A 243 23.01 0.41 -4.07
N ARG A 244 22.37 0.24 -2.92
CA ARG A 244 22.21 -1.08 -2.29
C ARG A 244 21.37 -2.01 -3.15
N LEU A 245 20.24 -1.54 -3.68
CA LEU A 245 19.39 -2.32 -4.58
C LEU A 245 20.17 -2.80 -5.81
N ARG A 246 21.01 -1.92 -6.38
CA ARG A 246 21.86 -2.22 -7.54
C ARG A 246 22.98 -3.22 -7.23
N ASP A 247 23.67 -3.05 -6.11
CA ASP A 247 24.88 -3.79 -5.78
C ASP A 247 24.59 -5.08 -4.98
N GLU A 248 23.63 -5.01 -4.03
CA GLU A 248 23.26 -6.11 -3.12
C GLU A 248 22.07 -6.92 -3.64
N GLY A 249 21.21 -6.31 -4.48
CA GLY A 249 20.00 -6.93 -5.02
C GLY A 249 18.73 -6.62 -4.22
N ALA A 250 17.62 -7.22 -4.65
CA ALA A 250 16.33 -7.09 -3.97
C ALA A 250 16.24 -8.11 -2.81
N ASP A 251 15.69 -7.64 -1.70
CA ASP A 251 15.38 -8.46 -0.53
C ASP A 251 13.88 -8.73 -0.40
N HIS A 252 13.08 -7.74 -0.72
CA HIS A 252 11.63 -7.84 -0.64
C HIS A 252 10.93 -7.01 -1.71
N ILE A 253 9.64 -7.34 -1.92
CA ILE A 253 8.71 -6.57 -2.75
C ILE A 253 7.75 -5.81 -1.85
N GLU A 254 7.45 -4.57 -2.19
CA GLU A 254 6.48 -3.71 -1.52
C GLU A 254 5.25 -3.50 -2.40
N ILE A 255 4.06 -3.87 -1.89
CA ILE A 255 2.75 -3.54 -2.48
C ILE A 255 2.15 -2.39 -1.69
N ARG A 256 1.75 -1.31 -2.39
CA ARG A 256 1.45 0.00 -1.80
C ARG A 256 0.00 0.45 -1.96
N THR A 257 -0.91 -0.45 -2.31
CA THR A 257 -2.27 -0.09 -2.77
C THR A 257 -3.38 -0.47 -1.79
N VAL A 258 -3.07 -0.83 -0.55
CA VAL A 258 -4.06 -1.18 0.47
C VAL A 258 -4.54 0.08 1.19
N ASP A 259 -5.86 0.28 1.26
CA ASP A 259 -6.47 1.34 2.06
C ASP A 259 -6.67 0.90 3.51
N LEU A 260 -6.80 1.87 4.43
CA LEU A 260 -7.21 1.61 5.80
C LEU A 260 -8.68 1.18 5.84
N ASN A 261 -8.92 0.02 6.42
CA ASN A 261 -10.27 -0.50 6.67
C ASN A 261 -10.79 0.00 8.04
N PRO A 262 -11.73 0.95 8.08
CA PRO A 262 -12.19 1.57 9.33
C PRO A 262 -12.97 0.64 10.25
N TYR A 263 -13.31 -0.56 9.79
CA TYR A 263 -14.03 -1.56 10.60
C TYR A 263 -13.12 -2.38 11.53
N LEU A 264 -11.80 -2.19 11.43
CA LEU A 264 -10.80 -2.92 12.20
C LEU A 264 -9.81 -1.95 12.82
N ILE A 265 -9.44 -2.18 14.08
CA ILE A 265 -8.45 -1.36 14.78
C ILE A 265 -7.08 -1.44 14.10
N SER A 266 -6.71 -2.62 13.57
CA SER A 266 -5.51 -2.82 12.76
C SER A 266 -5.51 -2.05 11.44
N GLY A 267 -6.67 -1.60 10.97
CA GLY A 267 -6.84 -0.98 9.65
C GLY A 267 -6.77 -1.96 8.47
N VAL A 268 -6.57 -3.26 8.69
CA VAL A 268 -6.48 -4.29 7.64
C VAL A 268 -7.03 -5.62 8.11
N ASP A 269 -7.70 -6.35 7.22
CA ASP A 269 -8.15 -7.73 7.48
C ASP A 269 -7.00 -8.72 7.27
N GLU A 270 -6.85 -9.66 8.19
CA GLU A 270 -5.84 -10.73 8.09
C GLU A 270 -5.96 -11.51 6.77
N ARG A 271 -7.19 -11.76 6.32
CA ARG A 271 -7.45 -12.48 5.06
C ARG A 271 -6.99 -11.70 3.84
N ASP A 272 -7.06 -10.36 3.86
CA ASP A 272 -6.53 -9.51 2.79
C ASP A 272 -4.99 -9.63 2.71
N LEU A 273 -4.30 -9.63 3.86
CA LEU A 273 -2.85 -9.83 3.88
C LEU A 273 -2.45 -11.24 3.45
N GLU A 274 -3.19 -12.25 3.91
CA GLU A 274 -2.96 -13.63 3.50
C GLU A 274 -3.20 -13.81 1.99
N PHE A 275 -4.25 -13.20 1.43
CA PHE A 275 -4.48 -13.16 -0.02
C PHE A 275 -3.31 -12.53 -0.76
N ILE A 276 -2.78 -11.39 -0.29
CA ILE A 276 -1.62 -10.75 -0.89
C ILE A 276 -0.41 -11.68 -0.89
N ARG A 277 -0.17 -12.41 0.20
CA ARG A 277 0.89 -13.43 0.28
C ARG A 277 0.69 -14.53 -0.77
N LEU A 278 -0.52 -15.08 -0.86
CA LEU A 278 -0.86 -16.10 -1.87
C LEU A 278 -0.71 -15.56 -3.30
N LEU A 279 -1.15 -14.33 -3.55
CA LEU A 279 -1.00 -13.68 -4.85
C LEU A 279 0.48 -13.53 -5.23
N ILE A 280 1.34 -13.12 -4.30
CA ILE A 280 2.78 -12.98 -4.52
C ILE A 280 3.41 -14.34 -4.88
N VAL A 281 3.10 -15.38 -4.11
CA VAL A 281 3.60 -16.74 -4.38
C VAL A 281 3.11 -17.24 -5.74
N TRP A 282 1.84 -17.02 -6.07
CA TRP A 282 1.29 -17.36 -7.39
C TRP A 282 2.02 -16.61 -8.51
N MET A 283 2.24 -15.30 -8.36
CA MET A 283 2.96 -14.49 -9.36
C MET A 283 4.43 -14.90 -9.50
N ALA A 284 5.08 -15.38 -8.44
CA ALA A 284 6.45 -15.87 -8.49
C ALA A 284 6.58 -17.24 -9.19
N SER A 285 5.49 -18.01 -9.31
CA SER A 285 5.51 -19.38 -9.84
C SER A 285 5.63 -19.47 -11.38
N PHE A 286 5.53 -18.36 -12.09
CA PHE A 286 5.60 -18.37 -13.57
C PHE A 286 6.38 -17.17 -14.12
N LYS A 287 6.96 -17.37 -15.30
CA LYS A 287 7.69 -16.30 -15.99
C LYS A 287 6.72 -15.22 -16.48
N PRO A 288 7.06 -13.93 -16.29
CA PRO A 288 6.25 -12.83 -16.79
C PRO A 288 6.21 -12.84 -18.32
N PRO A 289 5.07 -12.42 -18.92
CA PRO A 289 5.00 -12.19 -20.35
C PRO A 289 5.94 -11.04 -20.76
N TYR A 290 6.21 -10.95 -22.07
CA TYR A 290 6.85 -9.77 -22.62
C TYR A 290 6.01 -8.53 -22.33
N MET A 291 6.65 -7.46 -21.91
CA MET A 291 6.03 -6.20 -21.55
C MET A 291 6.86 -5.04 -22.10
N ASP A 292 6.32 -4.30 -23.05
CA ASP A 292 6.95 -3.09 -23.58
C ASP A 292 6.59 -1.83 -22.76
N ILE A 293 7.04 -0.66 -23.21
CA ILE A 293 6.76 0.62 -22.53
C ILE A 293 5.25 0.92 -22.50
N LYS A 294 4.52 0.59 -23.56
CA LYS A 294 3.07 0.83 -23.64
C LYS A 294 2.32 -0.05 -22.64
N ASP A 295 2.76 -1.31 -22.54
CA ASP A 295 2.22 -2.25 -21.57
C ASP A 295 2.46 -1.77 -20.12
N GLN A 296 3.63 -1.18 -19.82
CA GLN A 296 3.91 -0.62 -18.49
C GLN A 296 3.03 0.59 -18.17
N VAL A 297 2.83 1.50 -19.13
CA VAL A 297 1.92 2.65 -18.97
C VAL A 297 0.49 2.16 -18.77
N GLN A 298 0.07 1.17 -19.53
CA GLN A 298 -1.26 0.56 -19.38
C GLN A 298 -1.42 -0.15 -18.03
N ALA A 299 -0.40 -0.84 -17.56
CA ALA A 299 -0.41 -1.48 -16.24
C ALA A 299 -0.57 -0.46 -15.11
N ALA A 300 0.09 0.70 -15.17
CA ALA A 300 -0.14 1.79 -14.24
C ALA A 300 -1.60 2.32 -14.30
N GLN A 301 -2.18 2.39 -15.50
CA GLN A 301 -3.60 2.75 -15.68
C GLN A 301 -4.54 1.68 -15.11
N ASN A 302 -4.19 0.40 -15.20
CA ASN A 302 -4.98 -0.69 -14.64
C ASN A 302 -5.13 -0.56 -13.11
N PHE A 303 -4.09 -0.13 -12.39
CA PHE A 303 -4.20 0.16 -10.95
C PHE A 303 -5.20 1.28 -10.67
N LYS A 304 -5.22 2.34 -11.47
CA LYS A 304 -6.19 3.44 -11.35
C LYS A 304 -7.61 2.95 -11.67
N ASN A 305 -7.77 2.18 -12.74
CA ASN A 305 -9.05 1.60 -13.13
C ASN A 305 -9.60 0.67 -12.03
N ALA A 306 -8.74 -0.14 -11.39
CA ALA A 306 -9.12 -1.00 -10.26
C ALA A 306 -9.60 -0.22 -9.02
N ALA A 307 -9.24 1.05 -8.89
CA ALA A 307 -9.69 1.93 -7.82
C ALA A 307 -11.11 2.48 -8.04
N HIS A 308 -11.72 2.27 -9.20
CA HIS A 308 -13.10 2.71 -9.46
C HIS A 308 -14.14 1.91 -8.67
N TYR A 309 -15.28 2.56 -8.40
CA TYR A 309 -16.34 1.99 -7.57
C TYR A 309 -17.02 0.80 -8.22
N ASP A 310 -17.37 0.91 -9.51
CA ASP A 310 -18.00 -0.16 -10.28
C ASP A 310 -16.98 -0.80 -11.23
N LEU A 311 -16.51 -1.99 -10.85
CA LEU A 311 -15.52 -2.76 -11.61
C LEU A 311 -16.04 -3.28 -12.96
N LYS A 312 -17.36 -3.23 -13.21
CA LYS A 312 -17.97 -3.63 -14.49
C LYS A 312 -17.86 -2.55 -15.55
N THR A 313 -17.64 -1.29 -15.14
CA THR A 313 -17.62 -0.13 -16.03
C THR A 313 -16.22 0.28 -16.48
N VAL A 314 -15.18 -0.34 -15.93
CA VAL A 314 -13.78 -0.03 -16.25
C VAL A 314 -13.07 -1.27 -16.76
N ASN A 315 -12.13 -1.09 -17.68
CA ASN A 315 -11.40 -2.17 -18.31
C ASN A 315 -9.98 -2.31 -17.75
N ILE A 316 -9.54 -3.56 -17.70
CA ILE A 316 -8.14 -3.94 -17.49
C ILE A 316 -7.61 -4.45 -18.82
N VAL A 317 -6.43 -4.00 -19.19
CA VAL A 317 -5.73 -4.45 -20.41
C VAL A 317 -4.39 -5.05 -20.01
N LEU A 318 -4.16 -6.31 -20.37
CA LEU A 318 -2.92 -7.03 -20.09
C LEU A 318 -1.96 -6.97 -21.29
N PRO A 319 -0.65 -7.20 -21.09
CA PRO A 319 0.29 -7.36 -22.19
C PRO A 319 -0.20 -8.35 -23.24
N GLY A 320 0.01 -8.02 -24.52
CA GLY A 320 -0.54 -8.80 -25.64
C GLY A 320 -1.98 -8.42 -26.03
N GLY A 321 -2.56 -7.36 -25.41
CA GLY A 321 -3.85 -6.77 -25.82
C GLY A 321 -5.09 -7.49 -25.28
N ARG A 322 -4.93 -8.50 -24.43
CA ARG A 322 -6.08 -9.13 -23.76
C ARG A 322 -6.74 -8.14 -22.81
N SER A 323 -8.05 -7.97 -22.92
CA SER A 323 -8.79 -7.00 -22.10
C SER A 323 -10.18 -7.51 -21.73
N GLY A 324 -10.71 -7.00 -20.65
CA GLY A 324 -12.06 -7.23 -20.15
C GLY A 324 -12.38 -6.24 -19.04
N SER A 325 -13.63 -6.26 -18.55
CA SER A 325 -13.97 -5.47 -17.37
C SER A 325 -13.09 -5.86 -16.17
N ALA A 326 -12.82 -4.93 -15.27
CA ALA A 326 -12.04 -5.24 -14.06
C ALA A 326 -12.71 -6.36 -13.25
N PHE A 327 -14.04 -6.46 -13.29
CA PHE A 327 -14.81 -7.54 -12.69
C PHE A 327 -14.44 -8.91 -13.30
N GLU A 328 -14.50 -9.05 -14.63
CA GLU A 328 -14.19 -10.31 -15.32
C GLU A 328 -12.73 -10.71 -15.15
N MET A 329 -11.82 -9.74 -15.28
CA MET A 329 -10.40 -9.99 -15.15
C MET A 329 -10.00 -10.36 -13.73
N ALA A 330 -10.67 -9.81 -12.70
CA ALA A 330 -10.46 -10.21 -11.31
C ALA A 330 -10.90 -11.66 -11.07
N LEU A 331 -12.10 -12.04 -11.53
CA LEU A 331 -12.57 -13.42 -11.42
C LEU A 331 -11.64 -14.41 -12.11
N GLU A 332 -11.07 -14.02 -13.25
CA GLU A 332 -10.10 -14.85 -13.93
C GLU A 332 -8.83 -15.09 -13.11
N ILE A 333 -8.27 -14.02 -12.50
CA ILE A 333 -7.09 -14.16 -11.61
C ILE A 333 -7.43 -15.09 -10.44
N LEU A 334 -8.57 -14.89 -9.78
CA LEU A 334 -9.01 -15.70 -8.65
C LEU A 334 -9.21 -17.16 -9.03
N ASN A 335 -9.84 -17.43 -10.18
CA ASN A 335 -9.99 -18.80 -10.70
C ASN A 335 -8.63 -19.46 -10.99
N ARG A 336 -7.67 -18.73 -11.57
CA ARG A 336 -6.31 -19.24 -11.82
C ARG A 336 -5.56 -19.50 -10.52
N MET A 337 -5.73 -18.67 -9.51
CA MET A 337 -5.16 -18.90 -8.18
C MET A 337 -5.80 -20.13 -7.53
N SER A 338 -7.12 -20.27 -7.56
CA SER A 338 -7.83 -21.44 -7.03
C SER A 338 -7.35 -22.75 -7.67
N GLU A 339 -7.14 -22.75 -8.99
CA GLU A 339 -6.59 -23.94 -9.68
C GLU A 339 -5.12 -24.21 -9.30
N PHE A 340 -4.29 -23.16 -9.15
CA PHE A 340 -2.90 -23.30 -8.72
C PHE A 340 -2.82 -23.91 -7.31
N TYR A 341 -3.69 -23.46 -6.40
CA TYR A 341 -3.73 -23.89 -5.01
C TYR A 341 -4.64 -25.11 -4.74
N ARG A 342 -5.17 -25.79 -5.79
CA ARG A 342 -6.18 -26.86 -5.66
C ARG A 342 -5.82 -27.99 -4.69
N SER A 343 -4.53 -28.28 -4.50
CA SER A 343 -4.04 -29.33 -3.60
C SER A 343 -3.59 -28.82 -2.22
N PHE A 344 -3.78 -27.53 -1.95
CA PHE A 344 -3.42 -26.91 -0.68
C PHE A 344 -4.54 -27.07 0.37
N PRO A 345 -4.24 -26.86 1.68
CA PRO A 345 -5.22 -26.96 2.75
C PRO A 345 -6.44 -26.04 2.56
N ALA A 346 -7.58 -26.42 3.17
CA ALA A 346 -8.85 -25.70 3.08
C ALA A 346 -8.72 -24.21 3.44
N ALA A 347 -7.89 -23.85 4.42
CA ALA A 347 -7.65 -22.47 4.82
C ALA A 347 -7.18 -21.56 3.66
N VAL A 348 -6.41 -22.11 2.70
CA VAL A 348 -5.98 -21.35 1.51
C VAL A 348 -7.17 -21.07 0.59
N HIS A 349 -8.05 -22.06 0.42
CA HIS A 349 -9.26 -21.89 -0.38
C HIS A 349 -10.24 -20.91 0.26
N GLU A 350 -10.40 -20.93 1.57
CA GLU A 350 -11.25 -20.00 2.31
C GLU A 350 -10.84 -18.54 2.09
N VAL A 351 -9.52 -18.25 1.99
CA VAL A 351 -9.03 -16.91 1.69
C VAL A 351 -9.37 -16.51 0.25
N ILE A 352 -9.15 -17.39 -0.74
CA ILE A 352 -9.47 -17.12 -2.14
C ILE A 352 -10.99 -16.95 -2.33
N ASP A 353 -11.78 -17.77 -1.66
CA ASP A 353 -13.25 -17.71 -1.69
C ASP A 353 -13.77 -16.41 -1.06
N PHE A 354 -13.16 -15.95 0.04
CA PHE A 354 -13.48 -14.67 0.66
C PHE A 354 -13.28 -13.50 -0.32
N GLU A 355 -12.19 -13.49 -1.07
CA GLU A 355 -11.91 -12.44 -2.06
C GLU A 355 -12.80 -12.59 -3.31
N THR A 356 -13.09 -13.81 -3.73
CA THR A 356 -14.01 -14.10 -4.83
C THR A 356 -15.42 -13.59 -4.49
N ASP A 357 -15.84 -13.80 -3.26
CA ASP A 357 -17.14 -13.35 -2.77
C ASP A 357 -17.28 -11.81 -2.78
N LYS A 358 -16.22 -11.06 -2.50
CA LYS A 358 -16.20 -9.59 -2.66
C LYS A 358 -16.40 -9.14 -4.12
N ILE A 359 -15.89 -9.89 -5.09
CA ILE A 359 -16.06 -9.56 -6.51
C ILE A 359 -17.46 -9.91 -6.98
N LEU A 360 -17.97 -11.10 -6.63
CA LEU A 360 -19.31 -11.56 -7.01
C LEU A 360 -20.42 -10.74 -6.37
N HIS A 361 -20.20 -10.27 -5.15
CA HIS A 361 -21.13 -9.54 -4.31
C HIS A 361 -20.55 -8.17 -3.91
N PRO A 362 -20.65 -7.14 -4.79
CA PRO A 362 -20.01 -5.83 -4.56
C PRO A 362 -20.36 -5.20 -3.20
N GLU A 363 -21.54 -5.47 -2.65
CA GLU A 363 -21.97 -5.00 -1.34
C GLU A 363 -21.13 -5.54 -0.17
N LYS A 364 -20.30 -6.57 -0.40
CA LYS A 364 -19.33 -7.10 0.56
C LYS A 364 -18.00 -6.36 0.51
N ARG A 365 -17.69 -5.64 -0.56
CA ARG A 365 -16.48 -4.81 -0.68
C ARG A 365 -16.53 -3.68 0.35
N TYR A 366 -15.39 -3.37 0.94
CA TYR A 366 -15.29 -2.31 1.97
C TYR A 366 -15.81 -0.97 1.48
N ALA A 367 -15.43 -0.54 0.28
CA ALA A 367 -15.88 0.71 -0.29
C ALA A 367 -17.44 0.81 -0.42
N TRP A 368 -18.11 -0.30 -0.77
CA TRP A 368 -19.57 -0.32 -0.87
C TRP A 368 -20.23 -0.22 0.50
N ARG A 369 -19.70 -0.93 1.49
CA ARG A 369 -20.17 -0.86 2.88
C ARG A 369 -19.98 0.54 3.45
N ILE A 370 -18.77 1.12 3.24
CA ILE A 370 -18.43 2.46 3.70
C ILE A 370 -19.33 3.49 3.03
N ARG A 371 -19.51 3.46 1.72
CA ARG A 371 -20.42 4.37 1.03
C ARG A 371 -21.82 4.28 1.58
N LYS A 372 -22.36 3.07 1.79
CA LYS A 372 -23.71 2.86 2.36
C LYS A 372 -23.85 3.45 3.75
N GLN A 373 -22.83 3.27 4.60
CA GLN A 373 -22.88 3.68 6.01
C GLN A 373 -22.55 5.17 6.21
N PHE A 374 -21.63 5.71 5.42
CA PHE A 374 -21.05 7.06 5.57
C PHE A 374 -21.47 8.02 4.45
N ALA A 375 -22.49 7.71 3.67
CA ALA A 375 -22.99 8.57 2.59
C ALA A 375 -23.42 9.97 3.05
N LYS A 376 -23.74 10.10 4.34
CA LYS A 376 -24.03 11.36 5.03
C LYS A 376 -23.16 11.42 6.28
N ASP A 377 -22.70 12.61 6.62
CA ASP A 377 -21.99 12.87 7.89
C ASP A 377 -20.71 12.04 8.06
N PHE A 378 -19.90 11.92 6.99
CA PHE A 378 -18.65 11.14 6.98
C PHE A 378 -17.77 11.44 8.20
N VAL A 379 -17.53 12.74 8.44
CA VAL A 379 -16.63 13.16 9.53
C VAL A 379 -17.23 12.87 10.90
N ALA A 380 -18.52 13.18 11.12
CA ALA A 380 -19.19 12.93 12.40
C ALA A 380 -19.17 11.43 12.74
N LYS A 381 -19.52 10.57 11.80
CA LYS A 381 -19.51 9.11 12.00
C LYS A 381 -18.10 8.55 12.14
N GLY A 382 -17.12 9.12 11.44
CA GLY A 382 -15.71 8.76 11.61
C GLY A 382 -15.21 9.08 13.03
N ILE A 383 -15.62 10.21 13.60
CA ILE A 383 -15.35 10.57 14.99
C ILE A 383 -16.04 9.59 15.96
N GLU A 384 -17.28 9.13 15.65
CA GLU A 384 -17.95 8.11 16.48
C GLU A 384 -17.16 6.80 16.52
N ILE A 385 -16.66 6.31 15.39
CA ILE A 385 -15.78 5.12 15.35
C ILE A 385 -14.50 5.38 16.17
N ALA A 386 -13.84 6.51 15.94
CA ALA A 386 -12.60 6.82 16.66
C ALA A 386 -12.83 6.90 18.18
N LYS A 387 -13.96 7.44 18.63
CA LYS A 387 -14.37 7.46 20.06
C LYS A 387 -14.65 6.05 20.57
N GLN A 388 -15.32 5.21 19.78
CA GLN A 388 -15.59 3.84 20.18
C GLN A 388 -14.27 3.06 20.33
N ASN A 389 -13.37 3.17 19.36
CA ASN A 389 -12.03 2.57 19.46
C ASN A 389 -11.26 3.06 20.70
N ALA A 390 -11.43 4.33 21.09
CA ALA A 390 -10.79 4.89 22.27
C ALA A 390 -11.40 4.38 23.60
N LEU A 391 -12.65 3.90 23.57
CA LEU A 391 -13.33 3.31 24.74
C LEU A 391 -13.03 1.80 24.87
N ASP A 392 -12.80 1.12 23.75
CA ASP A 392 -12.64 -0.34 23.70
C ASP A 392 -11.21 -0.80 24.07
N VAL A 393 -10.28 0.13 24.22
CA VAL A 393 -8.87 -0.13 24.53
C VAL A 393 -8.52 0.42 25.92
#